data_3aa538bc8ace31c19dcf19b5565fc646
#
_entry.id   3aa538bc8ace31c19dcf19b5565fc646
#
_cell.length_a   1.000
_cell.length_b   1.000
_cell.length_c   1.000
_cell.angle_alpha   90.00
_cell.angle_beta   90.00
_cell.angle_gamma   90.00
#
_symmetry.space_group_name_H-M   'P 1'
#
loop_
_entity.id
_entity.type
_entity.pdbx_description
1 polymer ?
#
loop_
_entity_poly.entity_id
_entity_poly.type
_entity_poly.pdbx_seq_one_letter_code
_entity_poly.pdbx_strand_id
1 'polypeptide(L)'
;MFSPVSDLAAVTALAILMKEAGVSIMGISVNDLAADVQIPFEGWPAARSILGGGGGIVSESTRQDTDDFQHIHHRLTFPNRVALVSIERRSINAA
;
A
#
# COMPACT_ATOMS: atom_id res chain seq x y z
N MET A 1 -10.45 5.73 -19.38
CA MET A 1 -11.48 5.40 -18.35
C MET A 1 -11.18 4.02 -17.78
N PHE A 2 -11.24 3.90 -16.46
CA PHE A 2 -10.99 2.64 -15.78
C PHE A 2 -12.29 1.84 -15.63
N SER A 3 -12.20 0.54 -15.88
CA SER A 3 -13.32 -0.38 -15.69
C SER A 3 -13.25 -0.98 -14.29
N PRO A 4 -14.34 -0.98 -13.51
CA PRO A 4 -14.35 -1.63 -12.20
C PRO A 4 -13.95 -3.11 -12.27
N VAL A 5 -14.28 -3.81 -13.34
CA VAL A 5 -13.90 -5.21 -13.52
C VAL A 5 -12.40 -5.35 -13.71
N SER A 6 -11.77 -4.46 -14.50
CA SER A 6 -10.32 -4.45 -14.71
C SER A 6 -9.59 -4.10 -13.41
N ASP A 7 -10.09 -3.13 -12.65
CA ASP A 7 -9.51 -2.74 -11.37
C ASP A 7 -9.59 -3.87 -10.37
N LEU A 8 -10.71 -4.57 -10.30
CA LEU A 8 -10.88 -5.70 -9.39
C LEU A 8 -9.91 -6.84 -9.74
N ALA A 9 -9.73 -7.13 -11.03
CA ALA A 9 -8.79 -8.15 -11.48
C ALA A 9 -7.35 -7.76 -11.09
N ALA A 10 -6.96 -6.51 -11.30
CA ALA A 10 -5.62 -6.03 -10.97
C ALA A 10 -5.37 -6.04 -9.46
N VAL A 11 -6.35 -5.61 -8.66
CA VAL A 11 -6.27 -5.65 -7.20
C VAL A 11 -6.16 -7.09 -6.71
N THR A 12 -6.94 -7.99 -7.29
CA THR A 12 -6.90 -9.41 -6.92
C THR A 12 -5.53 -10.01 -7.23
N ALA A 13 -4.95 -9.69 -8.38
CA ALA A 13 -3.61 -10.16 -8.74
C ALA A 13 -2.56 -9.66 -7.76
N LEU A 14 -2.61 -8.39 -7.37
CA LEU A 14 -1.70 -7.83 -6.38
C LEU A 14 -1.87 -8.50 -5.01
N ALA A 15 -3.10 -8.72 -4.58
CA ALA A 15 -3.40 -9.37 -3.31
C ALA A 15 -2.87 -10.80 -3.27
N ILE A 16 -3.03 -11.55 -4.35
CA ILE A 16 -2.51 -12.91 -4.48
C ILE A 16 -0.98 -12.90 -4.39
N LEU A 17 -0.34 -11.98 -5.10
CA LEU A 17 1.11 -11.85 -5.08
C LEU A 17 1.63 -11.58 -3.66
N MET A 18 0.98 -10.69 -2.92
CA MET A 18 1.34 -10.40 -1.53
C MET A 18 1.17 -11.64 -0.65
N LYS A 19 0.05 -12.34 -0.79
CA LYS A 19 -0.23 -13.54 -0.01
C LYS A 19 0.79 -14.64 -0.28
N GLU A 20 1.15 -14.87 -1.53
CA GLU A 20 2.17 -15.85 -1.90
C GLU A 20 3.55 -15.48 -1.35
N ALA A 21 3.82 -14.21 -1.18
CA ALA A 21 5.06 -13.72 -0.60
C ALA A 21 5.07 -13.77 0.94
N GLY A 22 3.98 -14.20 1.56
CA GLY A 22 3.87 -14.25 3.01
C GLY A 22 3.50 -12.91 3.64
N VAL A 23 3.03 -11.96 2.85
CA VAL A 23 2.61 -10.64 3.33
C VAL A 23 1.10 -10.69 3.61
N SER A 24 0.72 -10.36 4.84
CA SER A 24 -0.69 -10.28 5.23
C SER A 24 -1.39 -9.12 4.54
N ILE A 25 -2.69 -9.26 4.30
CA ILE A 25 -3.50 -8.19 3.72
C ILE A 25 -4.48 -7.70 4.78
N MET A 26 -4.47 -6.40 5.05
CA MET A 26 -5.38 -5.77 5.99
C MET A 26 -6.70 -5.39 5.36
N GLY A 27 -6.69 -5.02 4.10
CA GLY A 27 -7.92 -4.62 3.42
C GLY A 27 -7.70 -4.35 1.96
N ILE A 28 -8.81 -4.34 1.23
CA ILE A 28 -8.86 -4.04 -0.20
C ILE A 28 -9.99 -3.04 -0.40
N SER A 29 -9.70 -1.97 -1.15
CA SER A 29 -10.69 -0.95 -1.47
C SER A 29 -10.67 -0.67 -2.96
N VAL A 30 -11.83 -0.80 -3.60
CA VAL A 30 -12.00 -0.47 -5.03
C VAL A 30 -13.18 0.48 -5.14
N ASN A 31 -12.94 1.65 -5.73
CA ASN A 31 -13.99 2.63 -6.02
C ASN A 31 -13.64 3.39 -7.29
N ASP A 32 -14.45 4.38 -7.65
CA ASP A 32 -14.25 5.15 -8.88
C ASP A 32 -12.95 5.94 -8.92
N LEU A 33 -12.35 6.20 -7.75
CA LEU A 33 -11.16 7.04 -7.63
C LEU A 33 -9.88 6.25 -7.41
N ALA A 34 -9.96 5.06 -6.80
CA ALA A 34 -8.77 4.33 -6.39
C ALA A 34 -9.05 2.82 -6.27
N ALA A 35 -7.99 2.05 -6.42
CA ALA A 35 -7.99 0.61 -6.19
C ALA A 35 -6.77 0.29 -5.33
N ASP A 36 -6.98 0.07 -4.04
CA ASP A 36 -5.90 -0.04 -3.07
C ASP A 36 -5.89 -1.39 -2.37
N VAL A 37 -4.68 -1.91 -2.16
CA VAL A 37 -4.43 -3.05 -1.28
C VAL A 37 -3.64 -2.55 -0.08
N GLN A 38 -4.19 -2.70 1.12
CA GLN A 38 -3.53 -2.27 2.35
C GLN A 38 -2.86 -3.45 3.05
N ILE A 39 -1.59 -3.27 3.43
CA ILE A 39 -0.81 -4.25 4.17
C ILE A 39 -0.25 -3.61 5.45
N PRO A 40 0.08 -4.44 6.48
CA PRO A 40 0.78 -3.94 7.66
C PRO A 40 2.17 -3.42 7.28
N PHE A 41 2.65 -2.41 8.00
CA PHE A 41 3.97 -1.84 7.69
C PHE A 41 5.10 -2.86 7.86
N GLU A 42 4.96 -3.83 8.73
CA GLU A 42 5.95 -4.90 8.89
C GLU A 42 6.17 -5.69 7.59
N GLY A 43 5.19 -5.75 6.72
CA GLY A 43 5.30 -6.40 5.40
C GLY A 43 5.76 -5.47 4.29
N TRP A 44 5.87 -4.18 4.54
CA TRP A 44 6.19 -3.18 3.53
C TRP A 44 7.56 -3.38 2.87
N PRO A 45 8.66 -3.62 3.62
CA PRO A 45 9.97 -3.85 3.01
C PRO A 45 9.99 -5.07 2.07
N ALA A 46 9.36 -6.16 2.48
CA ALA A 46 9.28 -7.37 1.65
C ALA A 46 8.46 -7.12 0.38
N ALA A 47 7.33 -6.44 0.52
CA ALA A 47 6.49 -6.07 -0.61
C ALA A 47 7.25 -5.17 -1.59
N ARG A 48 7.98 -4.17 -1.10
CA ARG A 48 8.80 -3.28 -1.92
C ARG A 48 9.88 -4.05 -2.67
N SER A 49 10.50 -5.02 -2.02
CA SER A 49 11.53 -5.86 -2.65
C SER A 49 10.96 -6.66 -3.81
N ILE A 50 9.76 -7.22 -3.64
CA ILE A 50 9.11 -8.03 -4.68
C ILE A 50 8.64 -7.16 -5.85
N LEU A 51 8.13 -5.97 -5.56
CA LEU A 51 7.50 -5.10 -6.55
C LEU A 51 8.44 -4.05 -7.14
N GLY A 52 9.68 -4.02 -6.71
CA GLY A 52 10.62 -2.93 -6.99
C GLY A 52 10.90 -2.62 -8.46
N GLY A 53 10.61 -3.56 -9.37
CA GLY A 53 10.80 -3.35 -10.79
C GLY A 53 9.52 -3.02 -11.56
N GLY A 54 8.41 -2.82 -10.89
CA GLY A 54 7.10 -2.73 -11.54
C GLY A 54 6.71 -1.36 -12.11
N GLY A 55 7.61 -0.38 -12.12
CA GLY A 55 7.30 0.95 -12.65
C GLY A 55 6.40 1.78 -11.74
N GLY A 56 6.24 1.40 -10.49
CA GLY A 56 5.42 2.11 -9.54
C GLY A 56 6.08 3.38 -9.01
N ILE A 57 5.26 4.33 -8.60
CA ILE A 57 5.71 5.58 -7.97
C ILE A 57 5.46 5.49 -6.47
N VAL A 58 6.52 5.67 -5.69
CA VAL A 58 6.44 5.67 -4.24
C VAL A 58 6.18 7.08 -3.75
N SER A 59 5.22 7.21 -2.85
CA SER A 59 4.97 8.47 -2.17
C SER A 59 4.77 8.23 -0.68
N GLU A 60 5.05 9.25 0.11
CA GLU A 60 4.84 9.24 1.55
C GLU A 60 4.12 10.51 1.96
N SER A 61 3.19 10.39 2.89
CA SER A 61 2.59 11.54 3.55
C SER A 61 2.58 11.30 5.04
N THR A 62 2.91 12.32 5.81
CA THR A 62 3.01 12.22 7.26
C THR A 62 1.88 13.01 7.90
N ARG A 63 1.21 12.38 8.87
CA ARG A 63 0.19 13.03 9.68
C ARG A 63 0.53 12.83 11.14
N GLN A 64 0.59 13.90 11.91
CA GLN A 64 0.75 13.80 13.34
C GLN A 64 -0.55 13.32 13.97
N ASP A 65 -0.47 12.25 14.76
CA ASP A 65 -1.63 11.63 15.40
C ASP A 65 -1.79 12.12 16.84
N THR A 66 -0.68 12.12 17.58
CA THR A 66 -0.62 12.60 18.95
C THR A 66 0.70 13.35 19.14
N ASP A 67 0.93 13.88 20.36
CA ASP A 67 2.20 14.54 20.69
C ASP A 67 3.40 13.59 20.61
N ASP A 68 3.17 12.28 20.75
CA ASP A 68 4.22 11.27 20.83
C ASP A 68 4.36 10.45 19.54
N PHE A 69 3.35 10.42 18.69
CA PHE A 69 3.32 9.55 17.51
C PHE A 69 2.85 10.28 16.27
N GLN A 70 3.36 9.83 15.15
CA GLN A 70 2.88 10.24 13.84
C GLN A 70 2.61 9.01 12.99
N HIS A 71 1.70 9.13 12.05
CA HIS A 71 1.44 8.12 11.03
C HIS A 71 2.07 8.54 9.72
N ILE A 72 2.81 7.63 9.11
CA ILE A 72 3.38 7.83 7.79
C ILE A 72 2.65 6.90 6.83
N HIS A 73 1.95 7.50 5.88
CA HIS A 73 1.21 6.75 4.86
C HIS A 73 2.14 6.51 3.68
N HIS A 74 2.50 5.25 3.47
CA HIS A 74 3.33 4.82 2.36
C HIS A 74 2.40 4.33 1.25
N ARG A 75 2.70 4.74 0.02
CA ARG A 75 1.88 4.37 -1.13
C ARG A 75 2.77 4.06 -2.32
N LEU A 76 2.58 2.91 -2.93
CA LEU A 76 3.22 2.52 -4.18
C LEU A 76 2.13 2.42 -5.25
N THR A 77 2.07 3.40 -6.15
CA THR A 77 1.05 3.49 -7.17
C THR A 77 1.58 2.99 -8.50
N PHE A 78 0.89 2.05 -9.11
CA PHE A 78 1.24 1.50 -10.41
C PHE A 78 0.53 2.23 -11.55
N PRO A 79 1.03 2.12 -12.81
CA PRO A 79 0.42 2.81 -13.95
C PRO A 79 -1.04 2.44 -14.21
N ASN A 80 -1.48 1.26 -13.78
CA ASN A 80 -2.87 0.81 -13.90
C ASN A 80 -3.77 1.37 -12.79
N ARG A 81 -3.31 2.37 -12.02
CA ARG A 81 -3.90 3.05 -10.88
C ARG A 81 -4.14 2.18 -9.63
N VAL A 82 -3.77 0.92 -9.66
CA VAL A 82 -3.75 0.09 -8.46
C VAL A 82 -2.59 0.51 -7.58
N ALA A 83 -2.80 0.56 -6.27
CA ALA A 83 -1.76 0.95 -5.32
C ALA A 83 -1.67 -0.04 -4.16
N LEU A 84 -0.44 -0.23 -3.70
CA LEU A 84 -0.16 -0.89 -2.43
C LEU A 84 0.04 0.20 -1.39
N VAL A 85 -0.69 0.12 -0.27
CA VAL A 85 -0.62 1.13 0.78
C VAL A 85 -0.29 0.49 2.11
N SER A 86 0.43 1.24 2.94
CA SER A 86 0.76 0.83 4.28
C SER A 86 0.89 2.05 5.19
N ILE A 87 0.59 1.87 6.47
CA ILE A 87 0.68 2.95 7.45
C ILE A 87 1.71 2.55 8.49
N GLU A 88 2.73 3.39 8.63
CA GLU A 88 3.75 3.24 9.64
C GLU A 88 3.41 4.15 10.83
N ARG A 89 3.39 3.59 12.04
CA ARG A 89 3.30 4.39 13.27
C ARG A 89 4.72 4.61 13.79
N ARG A 90 5.12 5.86 13.87
CA ARG A 90 6.48 6.21 14.29
C ARG A 90 6.43 7.10 15.51
N SER A 91 7.28 6.79 16.50
CA SER A 91 7.44 7.65 17.67
C SER A 91 8.19 8.93 17.28
N ILE A 92 7.64 10.08 17.68
CA ILE A 92 8.27 11.38 17.45
C ILE A 92 9.38 11.62 18.45
N ASN A 93 9.20 11.12 19.68
CA ASN A 93 10.11 11.35 20.82
C ASN A 93 10.99 10.13 21.10
N ALA A 94 11.35 9.37 20.08
CA ALA A 94 12.27 8.25 20.23
C ALA A 94 13.65 8.80 20.65
N ALA A 95 14.02 8.46 21.84
CA ALA A 95 15.34 8.81 22.35
C ALA A 95 16.38 7.76 21.95
#